data_56f3abed97c513da3eedf8c64d389c60
#
_entry.id   56f3abed97c513da3eedf8c64d389c60
#
_cell.length_a   1.000
_cell.length_b   1.000
_cell.length_c   1.000
_cell.angle_alpha   90.00
_cell.angle_beta   90.00
_cell.angle_gamma   90.00
#
_symmetry.space_group_name_H-M   'P 1'
#
loop_
_entity.id
_entity.type
_entity.pdbx_description
1 polymer ?
#
loop_
_entity_poly.entity_id
_entity_poly.type
_entity_poly.pdbx_seq_one_letter_code
_entity_poly.pdbx_strand_id
1 'polypeptide(L)'
;ALWAELEKHEASYVGLFAALGFELRLDARGFAWFHSTDANSNIGKISRQLALLFMVIFDAQANAGKALQRFTDWLIDREWLAEVYEQQKDLLDAEGLSPDGLIDLLGRASTLGFAVAEPAGWRLLPAVCRYLDHFEGLAATSREDDNEADAGTEDNDDDALTDEESD
;
A
#
# COMPACT_ATOMS: atom_id res chain seq x y z
N ALA A 1 -18.66 -12.80 -14.24
CA ALA A 1 -19.46 -12.35 -15.38
C ALA A 1 -19.12 -10.92 -15.78
N LEU A 2 -19.24 -9.93 -14.89
CA LEU A 2 -19.00 -8.52 -15.24
C LEU A 2 -17.54 -8.23 -15.60
N TRP A 3 -16.58 -8.80 -14.88
CA TRP A 3 -15.15 -8.65 -15.15
C TRP A 3 -14.77 -9.17 -16.55
N ALA A 4 -15.19 -10.39 -16.88
CA ALA A 4 -14.91 -10.98 -18.19
C ALA A 4 -15.50 -10.17 -19.36
N GLU A 5 -16.63 -9.49 -19.14
CA GLU A 5 -17.20 -8.57 -20.12
C GLU A 5 -16.37 -7.31 -20.28
N LEU A 6 -15.87 -6.76 -19.16
CA LEU A 6 -14.99 -5.60 -19.16
C LEU A 6 -13.67 -5.88 -19.87
N GLU A 7 -13.01 -7.02 -19.57
CA GLU A 7 -11.78 -7.44 -20.24
C GLU A 7 -11.97 -7.64 -21.75
N LYS A 8 -13.07 -8.31 -22.14
CA LYS A 8 -13.35 -8.59 -23.55
C LYS A 8 -13.58 -7.33 -24.39
N HIS A 9 -14.12 -6.29 -23.78
CA HIS A 9 -14.50 -5.05 -24.46
C HIS A 9 -13.77 -3.81 -23.88
N GLU A 10 -12.56 -4.00 -23.34
CA GLU A 10 -11.76 -2.97 -22.67
C GLU A 10 -11.71 -1.65 -23.43
N ALA A 11 -11.29 -1.70 -24.72
CA ALA A 11 -11.15 -0.50 -25.54
C ALA A 11 -12.47 0.30 -25.66
N SER A 12 -13.60 -0.40 -25.72
CA SER A 12 -14.92 0.23 -25.82
C SER A 12 -15.30 0.93 -24.52
N TYR A 13 -15.03 0.30 -23.38
CA TYR A 13 -15.31 0.88 -22.06
C TYR A 13 -14.35 2.04 -21.76
N VAL A 14 -13.07 1.90 -22.06
CA VAL A 14 -12.10 3.00 -21.91
C VAL A 14 -12.51 4.19 -22.76
N GLY A 15 -12.89 4.00 -24.02
CA GLY A 15 -13.37 5.08 -24.89
C GLY A 15 -14.67 5.72 -24.40
N LEU A 16 -15.62 4.92 -23.92
CA LEU A 16 -16.88 5.42 -23.35
C LEU A 16 -16.63 6.31 -22.13
N PHE A 17 -15.83 5.84 -21.18
CA PHE A 17 -15.54 6.60 -19.96
C PHE A 17 -14.67 7.81 -20.23
N ALA A 18 -13.74 7.76 -21.19
CA ALA A 18 -12.96 8.92 -21.63
C ALA A 18 -13.86 10.02 -22.20
N ALA A 19 -14.90 9.67 -22.97
CA ALA A 19 -15.88 10.62 -23.47
C ALA A 19 -16.70 11.30 -22.34
N LEU A 20 -16.79 10.67 -21.17
CA LEU A 20 -17.44 11.20 -19.97
C LEU A 20 -16.47 11.96 -19.05
N GLY A 21 -15.19 12.05 -19.43
CA GLY A 21 -14.16 12.73 -18.64
C GLY A 21 -13.49 11.84 -17.56
N PHE A 22 -13.68 10.52 -17.63
CA PHE A 22 -13.08 9.56 -16.68
C PHE A 22 -11.99 8.75 -17.37
N GLU A 23 -10.83 8.60 -16.73
CA GLU A 23 -9.76 7.72 -17.18
C GLU A 23 -9.91 6.34 -16.52
N LEU A 24 -10.53 5.38 -17.22
CA LEU A 24 -10.65 4.01 -16.75
C LEU A 24 -9.31 3.26 -16.99
N ARG A 25 -8.80 2.62 -15.97
CA ARG A 25 -7.62 1.74 -16.02
C ARG A 25 -7.99 0.34 -15.53
N LEU A 26 -7.45 -0.67 -16.23
CA LEU A 26 -7.59 -2.08 -15.88
C LEU A 26 -6.23 -2.65 -15.49
N ASP A 27 -6.24 -3.60 -14.56
CA ASP A 27 -5.05 -4.35 -14.13
C ASP A 27 -5.30 -5.85 -14.35
N ALA A 28 -4.30 -6.54 -14.90
CA ALA A 28 -4.36 -7.97 -15.20
C ALA A 28 -4.57 -8.86 -13.95
N ARG A 29 -4.38 -8.31 -12.74
CA ARG A 29 -4.65 -8.98 -11.47
C ARG A 29 -6.15 -9.03 -11.11
N GLY A 30 -7.02 -8.49 -11.97
CA GLY A 30 -8.49 -8.66 -11.88
C GLY A 30 -9.22 -7.50 -11.20
N PHE A 31 -8.76 -6.28 -11.38
CA PHE A 31 -9.46 -5.08 -10.91
C PHE A 31 -9.37 -3.92 -11.89
N ALA A 32 -10.27 -2.94 -11.75
CA ALA A 32 -10.28 -1.71 -12.52
C ALA A 32 -10.55 -0.51 -11.62
N TRP A 33 -10.07 0.67 -12.03
CA TRP A 33 -10.30 1.91 -11.28
C TRP A 33 -10.36 3.10 -12.21
N PHE A 34 -10.93 4.19 -11.71
CA PHE A 34 -10.81 5.49 -12.36
C PHE A 34 -9.59 6.23 -11.83
N HIS A 35 -8.68 6.60 -12.74
CA HIS A 35 -7.56 7.45 -12.39
C HIS A 35 -8.04 8.89 -12.27
N SER A 36 -7.65 9.57 -11.19
CA SER A 36 -7.91 10.98 -10.98
C SER A 36 -6.61 11.69 -10.63
N THR A 37 -6.40 12.85 -11.26
CA THR A 37 -5.28 13.74 -10.94
C THR A 37 -5.63 14.72 -9.82
N ASP A 38 -6.91 14.80 -9.41
CA ASP A 38 -7.38 15.71 -8.38
C ASP A 38 -7.14 15.14 -6.97
N ALA A 39 -6.18 15.73 -6.26
CA ALA A 39 -5.91 15.42 -4.86
C ALA A 39 -6.89 16.15 -3.93
N ASN A 40 -8.03 15.54 -3.62
CA ASN A 40 -8.96 16.06 -2.61
C ASN A 40 -8.48 15.67 -1.20
N SER A 41 -8.36 16.63 -0.29
CA SER A 41 -7.81 16.45 1.07
C SER A 41 -8.53 15.39 1.92
N ASN A 42 -9.84 15.22 1.76
CA ASN A 42 -10.62 14.18 2.46
C ASN A 42 -10.34 12.77 1.94
N ILE A 43 -10.11 12.62 0.64
CA ILE A 43 -9.69 11.35 0.04
C ILE A 43 -8.31 10.96 0.58
N GLY A 44 -7.43 11.94 0.80
CA GLY A 44 -6.09 11.70 1.34
C GLY A 44 -6.07 11.06 2.73
N LYS A 45 -6.98 11.43 3.64
CA LYS A 45 -7.05 10.83 4.99
C LYS A 45 -7.51 9.37 4.94
N ILE A 46 -8.60 9.08 4.23
CA ILE A 46 -9.11 7.71 4.09
C ILE A 46 -8.09 6.82 3.37
N SER A 47 -7.47 7.31 2.31
CA SER A 47 -6.46 6.58 1.56
C SER A 47 -5.26 6.22 2.45
N ARG A 48 -4.78 7.16 3.29
CA ARG A 48 -3.69 6.93 4.23
C ARG A 48 -4.07 5.90 5.30
N GLN A 49 -5.28 5.99 5.88
CA GLN A 49 -5.77 5.02 6.85
C GLN A 49 -5.93 3.62 6.25
N LEU A 50 -6.43 3.50 5.00
CA LEU A 50 -6.49 2.23 4.28
C LEU A 50 -5.08 1.68 3.98
N ALA A 51 -4.15 2.54 3.58
CA ALA A 51 -2.75 2.16 3.38
C ALA A 51 -2.17 1.55 4.66
N LEU A 52 -2.35 2.21 5.81
CA LEU A 52 -1.91 1.72 7.11
C LEU A 52 -2.58 0.40 7.48
N LEU A 53 -3.90 0.28 7.30
CA LEU A 53 -4.63 -0.96 7.55
C LEU A 53 -4.05 -2.12 6.74
N PHE A 54 -3.85 -1.95 5.44
CA PHE A 54 -3.29 -3.00 4.60
C PHE A 54 -1.85 -3.32 4.99
N MET A 55 -1.03 -2.33 5.30
CA MET A 55 0.35 -2.53 5.75
C MET A 55 0.38 -3.40 7.02
N VAL A 56 -0.40 -3.10 8.05
CA VAL A 56 -0.38 -3.90 9.29
C VAL A 56 -0.96 -5.30 9.10
N ILE A 57 -1.97 -5.47 8.22
CA ILE A 57 -2.49 -6.79 7.86
C ILE A 57 -1.41 -7.64 7.18
N PHE A 58 -0.73 -7.07 6.18
CA PHE A 58 0.30 -7.80 5.44
C PHE A 58 1.52 -8.11 6.32
N ASP A 59 1.95 -7.18 7.17
CA ASP A 59 3.03 -7.40 8.13
C ASP A 59 2.70 -8.54 9.11
N ALA A 60 1.52 -8.51 9.73
CA ALA A 60 1.07 -9.55 10.65
C ALA A 60 0.98 -10.94 9.98
N GLN A 61 0.49 -11.01 8.74
CA GLN A 61 0.40 -12.26 7.99
C GLN A 61 1.77 -12.76 7.53
N ALA A 62 2.69 -11.86 7.16
CA ALA A 62 4.07 -12.21 6.84
C ALA A 62 4.79 -12.79 8.06
N ASN A 63 4.64 -12.16 9.23
CA ASN A 63 5.19 -12.63 10.50
C ASN A 63 4.60 -13.99 10.92
N ALA A 64 3.36 -14.27 10.54
CA ALA A 64 2.72 -15.58 10.70
C ALA A 64 3.15 -16.62 9.63
N GLY A 65 4.07 -16.28 8.73
CA GLY A 65 4.57 -17.17 7.67
C GLY A 65 3.58 -17.44 6.53
N LYS A 66 2.55 -16.61 6.39
CA LYS A 66 1.57 -16.75 5.30
C LYS A 66 2.14 -16.31 3.96
N ALA A 67 1.80 -17.03 2.90
CA ALA A 67 2.20 -16.66 1.54
C ALA A 67 1.48 -15.39 1.10
N LEU A 68 2.22 -14.29 0.90
CA LEU A 68 1.66 -12.97 0.58
C LEU A 68 0.94 -12.95 -0.77
N GLN A 69 1.37 -13.77 -1.73
CA GLN A 69 0.72 -13.91 -3.04
C GLN A 69 -0.71 -14.46 -2.96
N ARG A 70 -1.06 -15.09 -1.83
CA ARG A 70 -2.38 -15.67 -1.58
C ARG A 70 -3.24 -14.82 -0.64
N PHE A 71 -2.99 -13.52 -0.57
CA PHE A 71 -3.68 -12.62 0.35
C PHE A 71 -5.22 -12.60 0.16
N THR A 72 -5.71 -12.90 -1.05
CA THR A 72 -7.14 -13.02 -1.33
C THR A 72 -7.80 -14.23 -0.67
N ASP A 73 -7.01 -15.20 -0.19
CA ASP A 73 -7.50 -16.36 0.54
C ASP A 73 -7.57 -16.11 2.07
N TRP A 74 -6.99 -15.01 2.57
CA TRP A 74 -6.98 -14.73 4.00
C TRP A 74 -8.36 -14.30 4.49
N LEU A 75 -8.83 -14.95 5.55
CA LEU A 75 -9.96 -14.50 6.31
C LEU A 75 -9.46 -13.60 7.45
N ILE A 76 -9.94 -12.37 7.48
CA ILE A 76 -9.65 -11.38 8.50
C ILE A 76 -10.87 -11.31 9.40
N ASP A 77 -10.83 -12.00 10.54
CA ASP A 77 -11.89 -11.96 11.52
C ASP A 77 -11.63 -10.88 12.59
N ARG A 78 -12.63 -10.64 13.45
CA ARG A 78 -12.56 -9.58 14.46
C ARG A 78 -11.57 -9.90 15.58
N GLU A 79 -11.42 -11.16 15.95
CA GLU A 79 -10.53 -11.59 17.01
C GLU A 79 -9.07 -11.40 16.60
N TRP A 80 -8.73 -11.90 15.41
CA TRP A 80 -7.42 -11.70 14.83
C TRP A 80 -7.08 -10.20 14.62
N LEU A 81 -8.05 -9.40 14.18
CA LEU A 81 -7.84 -7.96 14.00
C LEU A 81 -7.55 -7.23 15.33
N ALA A 82 -8.18 -7.68 16.42
CA ALA A 82 -7.88 -7.16 17.76
C ALA A 82 -6.45 -7.53 18.21
N GLU A 83 -5.99 -8.75 17.90
CA GLU A 83 -4.59 -9.16 18.14
C GLU A 83 -3.60 -8.30 17.37
N VAL A 84 -3.88 -8.04 16.08
CA VAL A 84 -3.05 -7.16 15.24
C VAL A 84 -3.01 -5.74 15.80
N TYR A 85 -4.15 -5.22 16.28
CA TYR A 85 -4.20 -3.92 16.93
C TYR A 85 -3.28 -3.86 18.16
N GLU A 86 -3.34 -4.84 19.05
CA GLU A 86 -2.47 -4.87 20.24
C GLU A 86 -0.98 -4.95 19.89
N GLN A 87 -0.62 -5.62 18.79
CA GLN A 87 0.76 -5.71 18.31
C GLN A 87 1.27 -4.39 17.73
N GLN A 88 0.40 -3.60 17.11
CA GLN A 88 0.72 -2.35 16.40
C GLN A 88 0.08 -1.11 17.06
N LYS A 89 -0.21 -1.21 18.36
CA LYS A 89 -1.03 -0.25 19.10
C LYS A 89 -0.51 1.19 18.98
N ASP A 90 0.78 1.40 19.23
CA ASP A 90 1.37 2.74 19.24
C ASP A 90 1.23 3.42 17.87
N LEU A 91 1.42 2.64 16.80
CA LEU A 91 1.30 3.11 15.42
C LEU A 91 -0.15 3.44 15.06
N LEU A 92 -1.09 2.57 15.44
CA LEU A 92 -2.51 2.73 15.12
C LEU A 92 -3.13 3.86 15.93
N ASP A 93 -2.79 3.98 17.22
CA ASP A 93 -3.24 5.07 18.09
C ASP A 93 -2.74 6.44 17.60
N ALA A 94 -1.49 6.52 17.10
CA ALA A 94 -0.93 7.74 16.54
C ALA A 94 -1.72 8.24 15.31
N GLU A 95 -2.33 7.32 14.53
CA GLU A 95 -3.20 7.65 13.40
C GLU A 95 -4.70 7.75 13.79
N GLY A 96 -5.00 7.64 15.08
CA GLY A 96 -6.35 7.74 15.62
C GLY A 96 -7.25 6.55 15.26
N LEU A 97 -6.66 5.37 15.10
CA LEU A 97 -7.37 4.12 14.79
C LEU A 97 -7.48 3.26 16.05
N SER A 98 -8.70 3.08 16.51
CA SER A 98 -9.07 2.12 17.58
C SER A 98 -9.44 0.75 16.97
N PRO A 99 -9.61 -0.31 17.79
CA PRO A 99 -10.10 -1.60 17.29
C PRO A 99 -11.41 -1.50 16.53
N ASP A 100 -12.39 -0.74 17.01
CA ASP A 100 -13.65 -0.48 16.31
C ASP A 100 -13.42 0.34 15.03
N GLY A 101 -12.47 1.28 15.06
CA GLY A 101 -12.06 2.05 13.90
C GLY A 101 -11.48 1.20 12.78
N LEU A 102 -10.74 0.13 13.09
CA LEU A 102 -10.24 -0.83 12.11
C LEU A 102 -11.38 -1.63 11.46
N ILE A 103 -12.39 -2.02 12.25
CA ILE A 103 -13.57 -2.71 11.75
C ILE A 103 -14.36 -1.79 10.79
N ASP A 104 -14.58 -0.54 11.17
CA ASP A 104 -15.24 0.45 10.33
C ASP A 104 -14.46 0.69 9.03
N LEU A 105 -13.13 0.70 9.12
CA LEU A 105 -12.26 0.90 7.98
C LEU A 105 -12.31 -0.29 7.00
N LEU A 106 -12.39 -1.54 7.50
CA LEU A 106 -12.65 -2.72 6.66
C LEU A 106 -14.04 -2.67 6.00
N GLY A 107 -15.05 -2.16 6.70
CA GLY A 107 -16.37 -1.88 6.11
C GLY A 107 -16.28 -0.87 4.95
N ARG A 108 -15.49 0.20 5.13
CA ARG A 108 -15.22 1.16 4.05
C ARG A 108 -14.41 0.54 2.91
N ALA A 109 -13.40 -0.27 3.22
CA ALA A 109 -12.65 -1.02 2.21
C ALA A 109 -13.57 -1.89 1.36
N SER A 110 -14.59 -2.52 1.97
CA SER A 110 -15.59 -3.31 1.25
C SER A 110 -16.45 -2.44 0.33
N THR A 111 -16.87 -1.26 0.78
CA THR A 111 -17.64 -0.32 -0.06
C THR A 111 -16.81 0.20 -1.23
N LEU A 112 -15.50 0.36 -1.07
CA LEU A 112 -14.58 0.86 -2.08
C LEU A 112 -14.03 -0.25 -3.01
N GLY A 113 -14.40 -1.52 -2.79
CA GLY A 113 -13.97 -2.65 -3.64
C GLY A 113 -12.58 -3.22 -3.30
N PHE A 114 -12.04 -2.94 -2.12
CA PHE A 114 -10.77 -3.49 -1.64
C PHE A 114 -10.95 -4.75 -0.79
N ALA A 115 -12.15 -5.00 -0.29
CA ALA A 115 -12.48 -6.17 0.50
C ALA A 115 -13.89 -6.66 0.19
N VAL A 116 -14.23 -7.85 0.63
CA VAL A 116 -15.60 -8.38 0.66
C VAL A 116 -15.90 -8.82 2.08
N ALA A 117 -17.07 -8.42 2.59
CA ALA A 117 -17.57 -8.88 3.88
C ALA A 117 -18.14 -10.29 3.75
N GLU A 118 -17.78 -11.17 4.67
CA GLU A 118 -18.28 -12.54 4.82
C GLU A 118 -18.88 -12.73 6.22
N PRO A 119 -19.67 -13.78 6.46
CA PRO A 119 -20.25 -14.01 7.78
C PRO A 119 -19.23 -14.12 8.93
N ALA A 120 -18.02 -14.61 8.62
CA ALA A 120 -16.93 -14.81 9.59
C ALA A 120 -15.91 -13.67 9.62
N GLY A 121 -16.00 -12.66 8.75
CA GLY A 121 -15.01 -11.57 8.68
C GLY A 121 -14.94 -10.92 7.31
N TRP A 122 -13.74 -10.65 6.84
CA TRP A 122 -13.48 -10.01 5.55
C TRP A 122 -12.40 -10.73 4.77
N ARG A 123 -12.50 -10.69 3.44
CA ARG A 123 -11.44 -11.09 2.51
C ARG A 123 -10.98 -9.88 1.71
N LEU A 124 -9.68 -9.76 1.51
CA LEU A 124 -9.11 -8.75 0.63
C LEU A 124 -9.34 -9.11 -0.84
N LEU A 125 -9.55 -8.08 -1.65
CA LEU A 125 -9.71 -8.21 -3.10
C LEU A 125 -8.45 -7.75 -3.84
N PRO A 126 -8.25 -8.17 -5.11
CA PRO A 126 -7.06 -7.83 -5.89
C PRO A 126 -6.75 -6.33 -5.98
N ALA A 127 -7.75 -5.46 -5.87
CA ALA A 127 -7.56 -4.00 -5.89
C ALA A 127 -6.60 -3.47 -4.79
N VAL A 128 -6.37 -4.23 -3.70
CA VAL A 128 -5.37 -3.92 -2.67
C VAL A 128 -3.97 -3.83 -3.25
N CYS A 129 -3.67 -4.52 -4.35
CA CYS A 129 -2.39 -4.45 -5.05
C CYS A 129 -1.98 -3.01 -5.40
N ARG A 130 -2.92 -2.08 -5.59
CA ARG A 130 -2.60 -0.66 -5.82
C ARG A 130 -1.83 -0.04 -4.65
N TYR A 131 -2.17 -0.41 -3.43
CA TYR A 131 -1.45 0.04 -2.24
C TYR A 131 -0.09 -0.65 -2.11
N LEU A 132 -0.02 -1.95 -2.40
CA LEU A 132 1.22 -2.72 -2.35
C LEU A 132 2.24 -2.18 -3.36
N ASP A 133 1.83 -1.94 -4.61
CA ASP A 133 2.67 -1.35 -5.65
C ASP A 133 3.22 0.03 -5.22
N HIS A 134 2.40 0.83 -4.53
CA HIS A 134 2.82 2.12 -4.01
C HIS A 134 3.87 1.97 -2.89
N PHE A 135 3.68 1.02 -1.97
CA PHE A 135 4.65 0.75 -0.91
C PHE A 135 5.98 0.23 -1.46
N GLU A 136 5.94 -0.65 -2.46
CA GLU A 136 7.14 -1.13 -3.15
C GLU A 136 7.90 0.02 -3.82
N GLY A 137 7.20 0.94 -4.47
CA GLY A 137 7.78 2.13 -5.07
C GLY A 137 8.47 3.04 -4.04
N LEU A 138 7.81 3.30 -2.90
CA LEU A 138 8.40 4.10 -1.82
C LEU A 138 9.62 3.43 -1.20
N ALA A 139 9.57 2.12 -0.98
CA ALA A 139 10.69 1.35 -0.43
C ALA A 139 11.89 1.31 -1.39
N ALA A 140 11.67 1.30 -2.69
CA ALA A 140 12.72 1.38 -3.70
C ALA A 140 13.42 2.74 -3.68
N THR A 141 12.65 3.83 -3.65
CA THR A 141 13.19 5.21 -3.60
C THR A 141 14.01 5.44 -2.33
N SER A 142 13.52 4.98 -1.16
CA SER A 142 14.27 5.12 0.10
C SER A 142 15.61 4.38 0.09
N ARG A 143 15.70 3.22 -0.58
CA ARG A 143 16.97 2.48 -0.72
C ARG A 143 17.97 3.16 -1.65
N GLU A 144 17.48 3.84 -2.68
CA GLU A 144 18.32 4.62 -3.59
C GLU A 144 18.91 5.83 -2.87
N ASP A 145 18.12 6.56 -2.07
CA ASP A 145 18.56 7.70 -1.27
C ASP A 145 19.60 7.29 -0.22
N ASP A 146 19.40 6.16 0.47
CA ASP A 146 20.36 5.62 1.45
C ASP A 146 21.68 5.21 0.80
N ASN A 147 21.65 4.68 -0.41
CA ASN A 147 22.85 4.25 -1.15
C ASN A 147 23.66 5.44 -1.70
N GLU A 148 23.00 6.55 -2.06
CA GLU A 148 23.69 7.78 -2.47
C GLU A 148 24.33 8.50 -1.28
N ALA A 149 23.74 8.39 -0.08
CA ALA A 149 24.32 8.96 1.15
C ALA A 149 25.58 8.22 1.61
N ASP A 150 25.66 6.91 1.41
CA ASP A 150 26.83 6.08 1.79
C ASP A 150 28.00 6.21 0.79
N ALA A 151 27.72 6.51 -0.46
CA ALA A 151 28.72 6.71 -1.50
C ALA A 151 29.47 8.05 -1.40
N GLY A 152 29.03 8.97 -0.55
CA GLY A 152 29.59 10.33 -0.39
C GLY A 152 30.67 10.47 0.70
N THR A 153 31.06 9.40 1.41
CA THR A 153 31.94 9.49 2.59
C THR A 153 33.33 8.88 2.41
N GLU A 154 33.72 8.43 1.23
CA GLU A 154 35.07 8.00 0.93
C GLU A 154 35.76 9.02 0.00
N ASP A 155 36.37 10.06 0.53
CA ASP A 155 37.59 10.69 0.05
C ASP A 155 37.88 12.00 0.82
N ASN A 156 38.67 11.94 1.87
CA ASN A 156 39.60 12.98 2.24
C ASN A 156 40.40 12.59 3.51
N ASP A 157 41.29 11.65 3.36
CA ASP A 157 42.46 11.55 4.24
C ASP A 157 43.65 11.04 3.42
N ASP A 158 44.27 11.95 2.67
CA ASP A 158 45.66 11.78 2.31
C ASP A 158 46.31 13.16 2.08
N ASP A 159 47.50 13.29 2.70
CA ASP A 159 48.56 14.20 2.34
C ASP A 159 48.65 15.56 3.06
N ALA A 160 49.46 15.55 4.10
CA ALA A 160 50.50 16.58 4.31
C ALA A 160 51.47 16.16 5.38
N LEU A 161 52.36 15.23 5.06
CA LEU A 161 53.68 15.18 5.65
C LEU A 161 54.64 15.89 4.68
N THR A 162 55.06 17.08 5.00
CA THR A 162 56.34 17.63 4.48
C THR A 162 57.16 18.15 5.62
N ASP A 163 58.26 17.42 5.80
CA ASP A 163 59.49 17.89 6.44
C ASP A 163 59.90 19.28 5.95
N GLU A 164 60.39 20.10 6.83
CA GLU A 164 61.55 20.89 6.57
C GLU A 164 62.36 21.07 7.84
N GLU A 165 63.54 20.38 7.81
CA GLU A 165 64.69 20.68 8.55
C GLU A 165 65.41 21.92 7.97
N SER A 166 66.26 22.52 8.82
CA SER A 166 67.41 23.37 8.55
C SER A 166 67.19 24.86 8.74
N ASP A 167 67.76 25.51 9.65
CA ASP A 167 69.20 25.78 10.00
C ASP A 167 69.23 26.73 11.20
#